data_16ec785f959623bc5c57b8c8cf12df6b
#
_entry.id   16ec785f959623bc5c57b8c8cf12df6b
#
_cell.length_a   1.000
_cell.length_b   1.000
_cell.length_c   1.000
_cell.angle_alpha   90.00
_cell.angle_beta   90.00
_cell.angle_gamma   90.00
#
_symmetry.space_group_name_H-M   'P 1'
#
loop_
_entity.id
_entity.type
_entity.pdbx_description
1 polymer ?
#
loop_
_entity_poly.entity_id
_entity_poly.type
_entity_poly.pdbx_seq_one_letter_code
_entity_poly.pdbx_strand_id
1 'polypeptide(L)'
;LISEKVADCVDAIKVGYPLVLGAGPGMISAISDIAPVIADFKVADIPNTSRLICSQSFEAGASAIIVHGFTGRDSLLECVKTGKEYGRDIFAVTEMSHPGAVDFLQPAAESLARLAVECGASGVVAPATRPERVKEIRRIVGGMTIISPGVGAQGGRASDAISAGADYVIVGRSIYTSDAPEIEAEKIVREIEKCR
;
A
#
# COMPACT_ATOMS: atom_id res chain seq x y z
N LEU A 1 2.42 -19.24 11.04
CA LEU A 1 1.73 -18.32 10.10
C LEU A 1 2.56 -18.14 8.83
N ILE A 2 1.94 -17.73 7.70
CA ILE A 2 2.70 -17.35 6.49
C ILE A 2 3.59 -16.14 6.79
N SER A 3 3.10 -15.20 7.58
CA SER A 3 3.84 -14.02 8.04
C SER A 3 5.19 -14.36 8.67
N GLU A 4 5.26 -15.38 9.52
CA GLU A 4 6.52 -15.83 10.13
C GLU A 4 7.51 -16.38 9.09
N LYS A 5 7.01 -17.09 8.08
CA LYS A 5 7.85 -17.68 7.02
C LYS A 5 8.50 -16.66 6.10
N VAL A 6 7.85 -15.50 5.92
CA VAL A 6 8.32 -14.47 4.97
C VAL A 6 8.93 -13.24 5.65
N ALA A 7 8.92 -13.17 6.99
CA ALA A 7 9.33 -11.99 7.75
C ALA A 7 10.74 -11.49 7.39
N ASP A 8 11.68 -12.42 7.20
CA ASP A 8 13.07 -12.08 6.84
C ASP A 8 13.26 -11.62 5.38
N CYS A 9 12.21 -11.77 4.55
CA CYS A 9 12.26 -11.46 3.12
C CYS A 9 11.48 -10.18 2.77
N VAL A 10 10.75 -9.59 3.71
CA VAL A 10 9.84 -8.47 3.43
C VAL A 10 10.04 -7.30 4.39
N ASP A 11 9.85 -6.08 3.90
CA ASP A 11 9.94 -4.86 4.73
C ASP A 11 8.68 -4.64 5.58
N ALA A 12 7.53 -5.14 5.10
CA ALA A 12 6.24 -5.02 5.79
C ALA A 12 5.24 -6.08 5.32
N ILE A 13 4.24 -6.36 6.14
CA ILE A 13 3.13 -7.25 5.80
C ILE A 13 1.84 -6.43 5.66
N LYS A 14 1.18 -6.56 4.51
CA LYS A 14 -0.07 -5.88 4.22
C LYS A 14 -1.28 -6.73 4.63
N VAL A 15 -2.14 -6.17 5.46
CA VAL A 15 -3.36 -6.79 5.98
C VAL A 15 -4.58 -6.08 5.39
N GLY A 16 -5.46 -6.82 4.73
CA GLY A 16 -6.67 -6.25 4.12
C GLY A 16 -7.97 -6.73 4.77
N TYR A 17 -9.10 -6.17 4.32
CA TYR A 17 -10.44 -6.50 4.82
C TYR A 17 -10.75 -8.00 4.90
N PRO A 18 -10.42 -8.85 3.89
CA PRO A 18 -10.78 -10.27 3.98
C PRO A 18 -10.22 -10.95 5.23
N LEU A 19 -8.99 -10.62 5.63
CA LEU A 19 -8.40 -11.18 6.84
C LEU A 19 -9.04 -10.61 8.11
N VAL A 20 -9.20 -9.29 8.18
CA VAL A 20 -9.74 -8.63 9.39
C VAL A 20 -11.22 -8.95 9.60
N LEU A 21 -12.02 -9.02 8.55
CA LEU A 21 -13.43 -9.41 8.66
C LEU A 21 -13.59 -10.89 9.04
N GLY A 22 -12.68 -11.75 8.59
CA GLY A 22 -12.73 -13.18 8.92
C GLY A 22 -12.18 -13.54 10.29
N ALA A 23 -11.14 -12.85 10.76
CA ALA A 23 -10.41 -13.22 11.97
C ALA A 23 -10.37 -12.12 13.06
N GLY A 24 -10.98 -10.96 12.78
CA GLY A 24 -11.02 -9.82 13.69
C GLY A 24 -9.78 -8.90 13.61
N PRO A 25 -9.88 -7.68 14.17
CA PRO A 25 -8.80 -6.69 14.15
C PRO A 25 -7.56 -7.11 14.95
N GLY A 26 -7.69 -8.04 15.89
CA GLY A 26 -6.56 -8.61 16.65
C GLY A 26 -5.49 -9.26 15.77
N MET A 27 -5.82 -9.57 14.49
CA MET A 27 -4.83 -10.05 13.53
C MET A 27 -3.78 -8.99 13.16
N ILE A 28 -4.13 -7.71 13.22
CA ILE A 28 -3.15 -6.62 13.01
C ILE A 28 -2.09 -6.69 14.12
N SER A 29 -2.53 -6.80 15.39
CA SER A 29 -1.64 -6.91 16.55
C SER A 29 -0.75 -8.15 16.46
N ALA A 30 -1.34 -9.32 16.20
CA ALA A 30 -0.59 -10.57 16.11
C ALA A 30 0.48 -10.56 14.98
N ILE A 31 0.22 -9.86 13.88
CA ILE A 31 1.19 -9.75 12.79
C ILE A 31 2.22 -8.64 13.09
N SER A 32 1.83 -7.57 13.79
CA SER A 32 2.74 -6.49 14.16
C SER A 32 3.87 -6.92 15.12
N ASP A 33 3.67 -8.02 15.84
CA ASP A 33 4.72 -8.66 16.66
C ASP A 33 5.78 -9.38 15.79
N ILE A 34 5.49 -9.62 14.50
CA ILE A 34 6.36 -10.33 13.56
C ILE A 34 7.08 -9.36 12.62
N ALA A 35 6.34 -8.42 12.03
CA ALA A 35 6.85 -7.44 11.07
C ALA A 35 5.96 -6.19 11.02
N PRO A 36 6.46 -5.03 10.50
CA PRO A 36 5.63 -3.85 10.29
C PRO A 36 4.37 -4.17 9.48
N VAL A 37 3.20 -3.64 9.91
CA VAL A 37 1.91 -3.91 9.27
C VAL A 37 1.41 -2.70 8.51
N ILE A 38 1.02 -2.89 7.24
CA ILE A 38 0.27 -1.90 6.46
C ILE A 38 -1.20 -2.32 6.43
N ALA A 39 -2.09 -1.56 7.07
CA ALA A 39 -3.52 -1.79 7.02
C ALA A 39 -4.09 -1.30 5.67
N ASP A 40 -4.40 -2.24 4.78
CA ASP A 40 -4.94 -1.94 3.45
C ASP A 40 -6.47 -1.87 3.47
N PHE A 41 -7.00 -0.84 4.11
CA PHE A 41 -8.44 -0.63 4.23
C PHE A 41 -8.99 0.33 3.16
N LYS A 42 -8.10 0.99 2.40
CA LYS A 42 -8.51 1.94 1.37
C LYS A 42 -9.62 2.86 1.87
N VAL A 43 -9.38 3.44 3.06
CA VAL A 43 -10.36 4.27 3.77
C VAL A 43 -10.90 5.36 2.86
N ALA A 44 -12.22 5.42 2.73
CA ALA A 44 -12.91 6.33 1.82
C ALA A 44 -14.20 6.84 2.47
N ASP A 45 -14.06 7.71 3.46
CA ASP A 45 -15.19 8.24 4.23
C ASP A 45 -15.00 9.72 4.55
N ILE A 46 -15.96 10.32 5.20
CA ILE A 46 -15.88 11.70 5.72
C ILE A 46 -14.75 11.83 6.77
N PRO A 47 -14.23 13.04 7.01
CA PRO A 47 -13.04 13.24 7.85
C PRO A 47 -13.10 12.55 9.21
N ASN A 48 -14.21 12.73 9.96
CA ASN A 48 -14.34 12.14 11.29
C ASN A 48 -14.30 10.60 11.28
N THR A 49 -15.00 9.96 10.34
CA THR A 49 -15.02 8.49 10.23
C THR A 49 -13.64 7.98 9.80
N SER A 50 -13.01 8.64 8.83
CA SER A 50 -11.65 8.31 8.38
C SER A 50 -10.64 8.40 9.51
N ARG A 51 -10.71 9.45 10.36
CA ARG A 51 -9.90 9.58 11.57
C ARG A 51 -10.08 8.40 12.52
N LEU A 52 -11.33 8.02 12.81
CA LEU A 52 -11.62 6.90 13.71
C LEU A 52 -11.06 5.57 13.19
N ILE A 53 -11.19 5.30 11.88
CA ILE A 53 -10.65 4.08 11.27
C ILE A 53 -9.12 4.09 11.34
N CYS A 54 -8.46 5.22 11.07
CA CYS A 54 -7.02 5.36 11.19
C CYS A 54 -6.56 5.12 12.63
N SER A 55 -7.19 5.78 13.63
CA SER A 55 -6.85 5.62 15.05
C SER A 55 -6.96 4.16 15.50
N GLN A 56 -8.10 3.50 15.21
CA GLN A 56 -8.31 2.10 15.56
C GLN A 56 -7.30 1.15 14.91
N SER A 57 -6.90 1.44 13.67
CA SER A 57 -5.88 0.66 12.96
C SER A 57 -4.51 0.81 13.62
N PHE A 58 -4.14 2.02 14.03
CA PHE A 58 -2.87 2.29 14.70
C PHE A 58 -2.84 1.74 16.12
N GLU A 59 -3.94 1.85 16.87
CA GLU A 59 -4.12 1.23 18.19
C GLU A 59 -4.01 -0.30 18.13
N ALA A 60 -4.47 -0.90 17.03
CA ALA A 60 -4.29 -2.34 16.78
C ALA A 60 -2.85 -2.73 16.38
N GLY A 61 -1.92 -1.78 16.18
CA GLY A 61 -0.51 -2.05 15.89
C GLY A 61 -0.08 -1.77 14.44
N ALA A 62 -0.96 -1.24 13.58
CA ALA A 62 -0.55 -0.92 12.21
C ALA A 62 0.53 0.18 12.19
N SER A 63 1.57 -0.02 11.39
CA SER A 63 2.63 0.96 11.13
C SER A 63 2.23 1.97 10.06
N ALA A 64 1.31 1.57 9.17
CA ALA A 64 0.78 2.42 8.12
C ALA A 64 -0.65 2.01 7.75
N ILE A 65 -1.37 2.94 7.10
CA ILE A 65 -2.70 2.67 6.55
C ILE A 65 -2.82 3.22 5.12
N ILE A 66 -3.54 2.47 4.26
CA ILE A 66 -3.86 2.91 2.90
C ILE A 66 -5.24 3.55 2.90
N VAL A 67 -5.32 4.77 2.37
CA VAL A 67 -6.54 5.59 2.27
C VAL A 67 -6.78 6.03 0.83
N HIS A 68 -8.01 6.37 0.45
CA HIS A 68 -8.31 6.97 -0.85
C HIS A 68 -8.16 8.50 -0.81
N GLY A 69 -7.52 9.07 -1.85
CA GLY A 69 -7.44 10.51 -2.05
C GLY A 69 -8.71 11.13 -2.65
N PHE A 70 -9.56 10.33 -3.34
CA PHE A 70 -10.73 10.83 -4.06
C PHE A 70 -11.85 11.37 -3.13
N THR A 71 -11.80 11.06 -1.83
CA THR A 71 -12.72 11.61 -0.84
C THR A 71 -12.55 13.11 -0.60
N GLY A 72 -11.45 13.68 -1.11
CA GLY A 72 -11.17 15.09 -1.04
C GLY A 72 -10.10 15.47 0.00
N ARG A 73 -9.74 16.74 -0.05
CA ARG A 73 -8.64 17.32 0.75
C ARG A 73 -8.86 17.18 2.25
N ASP A 74 -10.06 17.48 2.72
CA ASP A 74 -10.40 17.49 4.13
C ASP A 74 -10.29 16.10 4.78
N SER A 75 -10.79 15.06 4.09
CA SER A 75 -10.68 13.68 4.55
C SER A 75 -9.22 13.20 4.54
N LEU A 76 -8.47 13.48 3.47
CA LEU A 76 -7.06 13.09 3.39
C LEU A 76 -6.20 13.81 4.43
N LEU A 77 -6.43 15.12 4.64
CA LEU A 77 -5.74 15.90 5.68
C LEU A 77 -5.99 15.35 7.09
N GLU A 78 -7.22 14.94 7.38
CA GLU A 78 -7.54 14.36 8.69
C GLU A 78 -6.85 13.00 8.90
N CYS A 79 -6.76 12.15 7.85
CA CYS A 79 -5.97 10.93 7.90
C CYS A 79 -4.48 11.23 8.17
N VAL A 80 -3.90 12.18 7.43
CA VAL A 80 -2.48 12.56 7.58
C VAL A 80 -2.20 13.13 8.96
N LYS A 81 -3.08 13.97 9.49
CA LYS A 81 -2.98 14.50 10.85
C LYS A 81 -2.99 13.36 11.88
N THR A 82 -3.94 12.43 11.76
CA THR A 82 -4.03 11.26 12.63
C THR A 82 -2.75 10.41 12.54
N GLY A 83 -2.23 10.17 11.34
CA GLY A 83 -0.96 9.46 11.17
C GLY A 83 0.18 10.14 11.93
N LYS A 84 0.30 11.47 11.83
CA LYS A 84 1.31 12.26 12.57
C LYS A 84 1.15 12.17 14.08
N GLU A 85 -0.09 12.22 14.60
CA GLU A 85 -0.39 12.09 16.02
C GLU A 85 0.07 10.74 16.59
N TYR A 86 -0.04 9.66 15.80
CA TYR A 86 0.41 8.32 16.19
C TYR A 86 1.87 7.99 15.78
N GLY A 87 2.54 8.89 15.04
CA GLY A 87 3.86 8.61 14.46
C GLY A 87 3.81 7.46 13.42
N ARG A 88 2.74 7.40 12.61
CA ARG A 88 2.45 6.34 11.64
C ARG A 88 2.23 6.91 10.24
N ASP A 89 2.39 6.06 9.24
CA ASP A 89 2.37 6.44 7.84
C ASP A 89 0.99 6.37 7.20
N ILE A 90 0.73 7.30 6.27
CA ILE A 90 -0.46 7.32 5.42
C ILE A 90 -0.06 7.17 3.96
N PHE A 91 -0.57 6.14 3.29
CA PHE A 91 -0.41 5.94 1.86
C PHE A 91 -1.71 6.28 1.12
N ALA A 92 -1.68 7.30 0.26
CA ALA A 92 -2.84 7.71 -0.51
C ALA A 92 -2.93 6.93 -1.84
N VAL A 93 -4.08 6.32 -2.12
CA VAL A 93 -4.33 5.68 -3.42
C VAL A 93 -4.47 6.74 -4.50
N THR A 94 -3.59 6.71 -5.48
CA THR A 94 -3.70 7.51 -6.70
C THR A 94 -4.35 6.72 -7.83
N GLU A 95 -3.94 5.47 -8.01
CA GLU A 95 -4.50 4.56 -9.01
C GLU A 95 -4.48 3.12 -8.48
N MET A 96 -5.46 2.30 -8.86
CA MET A 96 -5.53 0.88 -8.50
C MET A 96 -5.08 -0.01 -9.66
N SER A 97 -4.67 -1.27 -9.36
CA SER A 97 -4.07 -2.18 -10.33
C SER A 97 -5.06 -2.99 -11.18
N HIS A 98 -6.34 -3.05 -10.82
CA HIS A 98 -7.36 -3.79 -11.56
C HIS A 98 -7.81 -3.07 -12.84
N PRO A 99 -8.42 -3.78 -13.83
CA PRO A 99 -8.81 -3.17 -15.11
C PRO A 99 -9.76 -1.99 -14.98
N GLY A 100 -10.81 -2.09 -14.13
CA GLY A 100 -11.81 -1.02 -13.95
C GLY A 100 -11.27 0.28 -13.33
N ALA A 101 -10.01 0.31 -12.89
CA ALA A 101 -9.39 1.55 -12.41
C ALA A 101 -9.29 2.63 -13.50
N VAL A 102 -9.31 2.23 -14.76
CA VAL A 102 -9.24 3.16 -15.91
C VAL A 102 -10.48 4.04 -16.04
N ASP A 103 -11.62 3.61 -15.50
CA ASP A 103 -12.87 4.32 -15.65
C ASP A 103 -12.89 5.65 -14.86
N PHE A 104 -12.34 5.64 -13.64
CA PHE A 104 -12.44 6.78 -12.72
C PHE A 104 -11.11 7.16 -12.07
N LEU A 105 -10.31 6.18 -11.61
CA LEU A 105 -9.09 6.49 -10.87
C LEU A 105 -7.97 6.94 -11.78
N GLN A 106 -7.76 6.30 -12.92
CA GLN A 106 -6.69 6.66 -13.84
C GLN A 106 -6.81 8.10 -14.35
N PRO A 107 -7.99 8.61 -14.80
CA PRO A 107 -8.14 10.01 -15.17
C PRO A 107 -7.85 11.00 -14.05
N ALA A 108 -8.10 10.62 -12.79
CA ALA A 108 -7.88 11.45 -11.63
C ALA A 108 -6.49 11.28 -10.98
N ALA A 109 -5.71 10.27 -11.38
CA ALA A 109 -4.52 9.81 -10.68
C ALA A 109 -3.46 10.91 -10.46
N GLU A 110 -3.21 11.77 -11.46
CA GLU A 110 -2.27 12.88 -11.32
C GLU A 110 -2.76 13.92 -10.29
N SER A 111 -4.05 14.26 -10.32
CA SER A 111 -4.65 15.19 -9.36
C SER A 111 -4.59 14.61 -7.95
N LEU A 112 -4.85 13.32 -7.79
CA LEU A 112 -4.74 12.62 -6.51
C LEU A 112 -3.30 12.55 -6.01
N ALA A 113 -2.32 12.38 -6.89
CA ALA A 113 -0.90 12.42 -6.54
C ALA A 113 -0.48 13.82 -6.03
N ARG A 114 -0.89 14.89 -6.73
CA ARG A 114 -0.65 16.27 -6.28
C ARG A 114 -1.31 16.53 -4.92
N LEU A 115 -2.55 16.09 -4.75
CA LEU A 115 -3.28 16.21 -3.49
C LEU A 115 -2.55 15.49 -2.34
N ALA A 116 -2.00 14.29 -2.58
CA ALA A 116 -1.23 13.55 -1.59
C ALA A 116 0.03 14.33 -1.15
N VAL A 117 0.75 14.93 -2.11
CA VAL A 117 1.91 15.81 -1.83
C VAL A 117 1.49 17.02 -1.00
N GLU A 118 0.45 17.73 -1.42
CA GLU A 118 -0.05 18.95 -0.75
C GLU A 118 -0.57 18.67 0.67
N CYS A 119 -1.17 17.51 0.90
CA CYS A 119 -1.62 17.10 2.23
C CYS A 119 -0.49 16.57 3.11
N GLY A 120 0.68 16.27 2.53
CA GLY A 120 1.83 15.73 3.26
C GLY A 120 1.65 14.25 3.66
N ALA A 121 1.05 13.44 2.80
CA ALA A 121 1.00 11.99 2.97
C ALA A 121 2.42 11.40 2.98
N SER A 122 2.63 10.27 3.65
CA SER A 122 3.94 9.59 3.70
C SER A 122 4.29 8.95 2.36
N GLY A 123 3.29 8.54 1.59
CA GLY A 123 3.48 7.92 0.29
C GLY A 123 2.18 7.76 -0.49
N VAL A 124 2.31 7.13 -1.64
CA VAL A 124 1.20 6.86 -2.56
C VAL A 124 1.18 5.42 -3.05
N VAL A 125 0.00 4.99 -3.51
CA VAL A 125 -0.19 3.69 -4.17
C VAL A 125 -0.32 3.93 -5.67
N ALA A 126 0.55 3.28 -6.48
CA ALA A 126 0.51 3.32 -7.94
C ALA A 126 0.62 1.89 -8.52
N PRO A 127 -0.03 1.56 -9.66
CA PRO A 127 -0.22 0.17 -10.10
C PRO A 127 1.01 -0.44 -10.79
N ALA A 128 1.54 -1.56 -10.28
CA ALA A 128 2.60 -2.33 -10.93
C ALA A 128 2.18 -2.93 -12.28
N THR A 129 0.87 -3.07 -12.52
CA THR A 129 0.31 -3.56 -13.79
C THR A 129 0.43 -2.54 -14.93
N ARG A 130 0.78 -1.30 -14.63
CA ARG A 130 0.96 -0.18 -15.57
C ARG A 130 2.20 0.64 -15.16
N PRO A 131 3.42 0.14 -15.48
CA PRO A 131 4.67 0.79 -15.06
C PRO A 131 4.80 2.23 -15.56
N GLU A 132 4.25 2.54 -16.74
CA GLU A 132 4.19 3.90 -17.28
C GLU A 132 3.45 4.87 -16.32
N ARG A 133 2.40 4.39 -15.66
CA ARG A 133 1.67 5.18 -14.67
C ARG A 133 2.49 5.40 -13.39
N VAL A 134 3.25 4.39 -12.95
CA VAL A 134 4.21 4.54 -11.85
C VAL A 134 5.22 5.66 -12.16
N LYS A 135 5.76 5.66 -13.39
CA LYS A 135 6.73 6.67 -13.83
C LYS A 135 6.13 8.08 -13.87
N GLU A 136 4.88 8.22 -14.29
CA GLU A 136 4.16 9.50 -14.28
C GLU A 136 3.91 10.00 -12.86
N ILE A 137 3.41 9.12 -11.98
CA ILE A 137 3.20 9.45 -10.57
C ILE A 137 4.51 9.82 -9.88
N ARG A 138 5.62 9.09 -10.15
CA ARG A 138 6.95 9.41 -9.61
C ARG A 138 7.38 10.84 -9.95
N ARG A 139 7.12 11.30 -11.15
CA ARG A 139 7.46 12.68 -11.56
C ARG A 139 6.71 13.73 -10.75
N ILE A 140 5.50 13.41 -10.29
CA ILE A 140 4.66 14.32 -9.52
C ILE A 140 5.05 14.31 -8.05
N VAL A 141 5.24 13.10 -7.47
CA VAL A 141 5.46 12.94 -6.03
C VAL A 141 6.92 13.11 -5.61
N GLY A 142 7.84 13.20 -6.58
CA GLY A 142 9.27 13.41 -6.28
C GLY A 142 9.86 12.27 -5.46
N GLY A 143 10.40 12.55 -4.30
CA GLY A 143 11.01 11.58 -3.38
C GLY A 143 10.04 10.87 -2.42
N MET A 144 8.72 11.10 -2.54
CA MET A 144 7.72 10.43 -1.70
C MET A 144 7.67 8.93 -2.01
N THR A 145 7.43 8.10 -0.98
CA THR A 145 7.37 6.64 -1.14
C THR A 145 6.23 6.21 -2.07
N ILE A 146 6.54 5.35 -3.05
CA ILE A 146 5.54 4.68 -3.91
C ILE A 146 5.52 3.19 -3.57
N ILE A 147 4.38 2.69 -3.13
CA ILE A 147 4.11 1.26 -2.95
C ILE A 147 3.24 0.76 -4.11
N SER A 148 3.65 -0.33 -4.77
CA SER A 148 3.11 -0.71 -6.08
C SER A 148 2.47 -2.11 -6.06
N PRO A 149 1.12 -2.21 -5.95
CA PRO A 149 0.40 -3.48 -6.01
C PRO A 149 0.18 -3.96 -7.45
N GLY A 150 -0.06 -5.28 -7.58
CA GLY A 150 -0.44 -5.92 -8.84
C GLY A 150 0.64 -6.81 -9.44
N VAL A 151 1.73 -7.06 -8.71
CA VAL A 151 2.79 -7.99 -9.12
C VAL A 151 2.30 -9.44 -9.05
N GLY A 152 2.75 -10.26 -9.98
CA GLY A 152 2.46 -11.68 -10.07
C GLY A 152 1.04 -11.97 -10.55
N ALA A 153 0.15 -12.38 -9.69
CA ALA A 153 -1.21 -12.85 -10.04
C ALA A 153 -2.09 -11.85 -10.83
N GLN A 154 -1.72 -10.56 -10.88
CA GLN A 154 -2.40 -9.54 -11.72
C GLN A 154 -1.61 -9.19 -12.99
N GLY A 155 -0.48 -9.85 -13.24
CA GLY A 155 0.33 -9.70 -14.44
C GLY A 155 1.43 -8.65 -14.39
N GLY A 156 1.52 -7.84 -13.33
CA GLY A 156 2.64 -6.91 -13.14
C GLY A 156 3.94 -7.64 -12.80
N ARG A 157 5.09 -7.07 -13.19
CA ARG A 157 6.42 -7.55 -12.82
C ARG A 157 7.05 -6.63 -11.78
N ALA A 158 7.75 -7.20 -10.82
CA ALA A 158 8.42 -6.44 -9.78
C ALA A 158 9.51 -5.52 -10.38
N SER A 159 10.32 -6.08 -11.29
CA SER A 159 11.38 -5.35 -12.02
C SER A 159 10.86 -4.13 -12.76
N ASP A 160 9.72 -4.25 -13.45
CA ASP A 160 9.17 -3.16 -14.26
C ASP A 160 8.67 -2.02 -13.36
N ALA A 161 8.00 -2.36 -12.24
CA ALA A 161 7.52 -1.37 -11.28
C ALA A 161 8.68 -0.61 -10.60
N ILE A 162 9.72 -1.31 -10.15
CA ILE A 162 10.92 -0.70 -9.54
C ILE A 162 11.66 0.17 -10.55
N SER A 163 11.89 -0.32 -11.77
CA SER A 163 12.54 0.46 -12.83
C SER A 163 11.73 1.71 -13.25
N ALA A 164 10.41 1.67 -13.07
CA ALA A 164 9.53 2.82 -13.31
C ALA A 164 9.53 3.83 -12.14
N GLY A 165 10.12 3.48 -10.99
CA GLY A 165 10.29 4.38 -9.86
C GLY A 165 9.45 4.01 -8.63
N ALA A 166 8.88 2.82 -8.53
CA ALA A 166 8.33 2.32 -7.26
C ALA A 166 9.46 2.03 -6.27
N ASP A 167 9.24 2.34 -4.98
CA ASP A 167 10.19 2.02 -3.91
C ASP A 167 9.97 0.61 -3.41
N TYR A 168 8.70 0.20 -3.33
CA TYR A 168 8.29 -1.14 -2.90
C TYR A 168 7.21 -1.71 -3.81
N VAL A 169 7.17 -3.04 -3.91
CA VAL A 169 6.08 -3.76 -4.57
C VAL A 169 5.24 -4.50 -3.54
N ILE A 170 3.94 -4.63 -3.82
CA ILE A 170 3.03 -5.42 -2.99
C ILE A 170 2.69 -6.70 -3.74
N VAL A 171 3.03 -7.83 -3.13
CA VAL A 171 2.79 -9.17 -3.67
C VAL A 171 1.92 -9.96 -2.70
N GLY A 172 0.79 -10.43 -3.18
CA GLY A 172 -0.16 -11.19 -2.37
C GLY A 172 -0.25 -12.65 -2.78
N ARG A 173 -1.19 -12.96 -3.67
CA ARG A 173 -1.56 -14.34 -4.04
C ARG A 173 -0.39 -15.24 -4.43
N SER A 174 0.55 -14.75 -5.19
CA SER A 174 1.74 -15.54 -5.60
C SER A 174 2.54 -16.06 -4.39
N ILE A 175 2.52 -15.36 -3.26
CA ILE A 175 3.19 -15.77 -2.03
C ILE A 175 2.25 -16.62 -1.17
N TYR A 176 1.08 -16.09 -0.77
CA TYR A 176 0.27 -16.75 0.26
C TYR A 176 -0.50 -18.00 -0.23
N THR A 177 -0.59 -18.24 -1.54
CA THR A 177 -1.15 -19.50 -2.08
C THR A 177 -0.08 -20.51 -2.47
N SER A 178 1.20 -20.17 -2.30
CA SER A 178 2.31 -21.10 -2.57
C SER A 178 2.49 -22.10 -1.43
N ASP A 179 2.91 -23.30 -1.77
CA ASP A 179 3.35 -24.31 -0.80
C ASP A 179 4.69 -23.93 -0.12
N ALA A 180 5.45 -23.04 -0.75
CA ALA A 180 6.73 -22.51 -0.25
C ALA A 180 6.77 -20.98 -0.36
N PRO A 181 6.01 -20.23 0.50
CA PRO A 181 5.88 -18.79 0.41
C PRO A 181 7.20 -18.03 0.58
N GLU A 182 8.12 -18.52 1.39
CA GLU A 182 9.48 -17.99 1.58
C GLU A 182 10.29 -18.02 0.27
N ILE A 183 10.22 -19.12 -0.49
CA ILE A 183 10.92 -19.26 -1.76
C ILE A 183 10.36 -18.28 -2.81
N GLU A 184 9.03 -18.11 -2.83
CA GLU A 184 8.40 -17.15 -3.76
C GLU A 184 8.75 -15.70 -3.39
N ALA A 185 8.81 -15.36 -2.12
CA ALA A 185 9.24 -14.04 -1.66
C ALA A 185 10.70 -13.77 -2.07
N GLU A 186 11.61 -14.70 -1.81
CA GLU A 186 13.03 -14.60 -2.22
C GLU A 186 13.22 -14.42 -3.73
N LYS A 187 12.44 -15.13 -4.56
CA LYS A 187 12.50 -14.95 -6.03
C LYS A 187 12.21 -13.51 -6.44
N ILE A 188 11.21 -12.90 -5.80
CA ILE A 188 10.82 -11.52 -6.07
C ILE A 188 11.90 -10.56 -5.59
N VAL A 189 12.46 -10.78 -4.40
CA VAL A 189 13.59 -9.98 -3.89
C VAL A 189 14.75 -10.02 -4.87
N ARG A 190 15.16 -11.21 -5.33
CA ARG A 190 16.24 -11.36 -6.34
C ARG A 190 15.92 -10.72 -7.69
N GLU A 191 14.63 -10.65 -8.08
CA GLU A 191 14.22 -9.91 -9.28
C GLU A 191 14.42 -8.41 -9.10
N ILE A 192 14.07 -7.87 -7.93
CA ILE A 192 14.21 -6.45 -7.58
C ILE A 192 15.70 -6.04 -7.50
N GLU A 193 16.53 -6.85 -6.84
CA GLU A 193 17.97 -6.58 -6.68
C GLU A 193 18.72 -6.42 -8.00
N LYS A 194 18.27 -7.09 -9.05
CA LYS A 194 18.86 -6.96 -10.41
C LYS A 194 18.54 -5.63 -11.09
N CYS A 195 17.61 -4.85 -10.53
CA CYS A 195 17.14 -3.57 -11.10
C CYS A 195 17.66 -2.35 -10.32
N ARG A 196 18.32 -2.56 -9.20
CA ARG A 196 18.98 -1.54 -8.34
C ARG A 196 20.46 -1.50 -8.64
#